data_f8c5e188560414a49ead49d65b7cce5c
#
_entry.id   f8c5e188560414a49ead49d65b7cce5c
#
_cell.length_a   1.000
_cell.length_b   1.000
_cell.length_c   1.000
_cell.angle_alpha   90.00
_cell.angle_beta   90.00
_cell.angle_gamma   90.00
#
_symmetry.space_group_name_H-M   'P 1'
#
loop_
_entity.id
_entity.type
_entity.pdbx_description
1 polymer ?
#
loop_
_entity_poly.entity_id
_entity_poly.type
_entity_poly.pdbx_seq_one_letter_code
_entity_poly.pdbx_strand_id
1 'polypeptide(L)'
;SIAKDVLGTDDPDKVQEALSTWDKFDKVAEQAAAKGYKMLSGYDDSYRVFSNNVSAPWVDSNNKIVIDDNIMKWVDQTKKYTDKGYNNKSSLWDSTWAADQGPSGKVFGFFYSTWGINFTLLGNSLATPVKEGGKEEVGNGIYGDYAVCEGPQSYYWGGTWICAAAGTDNANLVKDVMKTLCCDKATMKKITEDTQDYTNTTSGMNEIASSNFKSDFLGGQNHIKLFAKSAPKISMKNISSYDQGLNEEFQKAMKDYFDGNVTKDKALDNFYKAAIEKYPNLSK
;
A
#
# COMPACT_ATOMS: atom_id res chain seq x y z
N SER A 1 -12.91 -17.83 -2.73
CA SER A 1 -12.40 -16.45 -2.55
C SER A 1 -13.54 -15.43 -2.53
N ILE A 2 -13.36 -14.31 -1.85
CA ILE A 2 -14.34 -13.20 -1.79
C ILE A 2 -14.57 -12.62 -3.19
N ALA A 3 -13.52 -12.49 -4.01
CA ALA A 3 -13.65 -11.99 -5.36
C ALA A 3 -14.59 -12.86 -6.22
N LYS A 4 -14.50 -14.17 -6.10
CA LYS A 4 -15.40 -15.10 -6.81
C LYS A 4 -16.85 -14.93 -6.38
N ASP A 5 -17.11 -14.75 -5.09
CA ASP A 5 -18.47 -14.50 -4.60
C ASP A 5 -19.00 -13.13 -5.07
N VAL A 6 -18.20 -12.06 -4.98
CA VAL A 6 -18.64 -10.69 -5.32
C VAL A 6 -18.75 -10.47 -6.83
N LEU A 7 -17.76 -10.91 -7.60
CA LEU A 7 -17.61 -10.63 -9.04
C LEU A 7 -17.95 -11.82 -9.96
N GLY A 8 -18.17 -13.02 -9.40
CA GLY A 8 -18.33 -14.25 -10.17
C GLY A 8 -17.02 -14.81 -10.73
N THR A 9 -15.88 -14.20 -10.40
CA THR A 9 -14.55 -14.60 -10.86
C THR A 9 -13.49 -14.32 -9.81
N ASP A 10 -12.47 -15.15 -9.77
CA ASP A 10 -11.22 -14.98 -9.01
C ASP A 10 -9.99 -14.91 -9.93
N ASP A 11 -10.19 -14.82 -11.23
CA ASP A 11 -9.15 -14.55 -12.21
C ASP A 11 -8.58 -13.13 -11.98
N PRO A 12 -7.27 -12.98 -11.67
CA PRO A 12 -6.68 -11.68 -11.33
C PRO A 12 -6.82 -10.62 -12.44
N ASP A 13 -6.78 -11.02 -13.71
CA ASP A 13 -6.90 -10.08 -14.84
C ASP A 13 -8.33 -9.52 -14.93
N LYS A 14 -9.35 -10.36 -14.71
CA LYS A 14 -10.75 -9.93 -14.67
C LYS A 14 -11.06 -9.09 -13.44
N VAL A 15 -10.49 -9.46 -12.30
CA VAL A 15 -10.59 -8.65 -11.07
C VAL A 15 -9.94 -7.29 -11.30
N GLN A 16 -8.76 -7.23 -11.93
CA GLN A 16 -8.11 -5.98 -12.30
C GLN A 16 -8.97 -5.11 -13.22
N GLU A 17 -9.65 -5.72 -14.19
CA GLU A 17 -10.58 -4.95 -15.06
C GLU A 17 -11.69 -4.28 -14.25
N ALA A 18 -12.26 -5.00 -13.27
CA ALA A 18 -13.28 -4.47 -12.37
C ALA A 18 -12.77 -3.39 -11.41
N LEU A 19 -11.45 -3.34 -11.14
CA LEU A 19 -10.81 -2.39 -10.23
C LEU A 19 -10.02 -1.28 -10.94
N SER A 20 -10.08 -1.20 -12.26
CA SER A 20 -9.17 -0.40 -13.10
C SER A 20 -9.36 1.12 -13.01
N THR A 21 -10.42 1.61 -12.42
CA THR A 21 -10.69 3.03 -12.14
C THR A 21 -11.37 3.18 -10.79
N TRP A 22 -11.31 4.37 -10.18
CA TRP A 22 -11.99 4.63 -8.92
C TRP A 22 -13.50 4.46 -9.01
N ASP A 23 -14.13 4.82 -10.13
CA ASP A 23 -15.57 4.60 -10.35
C ASP A 23 -15.94 3.11 -10.39
N LYS A 24 -15.10 2.29 -11.00
CA LYS A 24 -15.29 0.83 -11.01
C LYS A 24 -15.02 0.25 -9.63
N PHE A 25 -13.98 0.72 -8.94
CA PHE A 25 -13.64 0.33 -7.58
C PHE A 25 -14.82 0.61 -6.61
N ASP A 26 -15.44 1.77 -6.72
CA ASP A 26 -16.63 2.16 -5.96
C ASP A 26 -17.83 1.21 -6.22
N LYS A 27 -18.03 0.79 -7.47
CA LYS A 27 -19.07 -0.19 -7.80
C LYS A 27 -18.81 -1.56 -7.19
N VAL A 28 -17.56 -1.99 -7.17
CA VAL A 28 -17.18 -3.24 -6.48
C VAL A 28 -17.41 -3.11 -4.98
N ALA A 29 -17.13 -1.95 -4.37
CA ALA A 29 -17.41 -1.69 -2.96
C ALA A 29 -18.91 -1.84 -2.65
N GLU A 30 -19.80 -1.35 -3.51
CA GLU A 30 -21.25 -1.52 -3.38
C GLU A 30 -21.67 -3.00 -3.49
N GLN A 31 -21.12 -3.73 -4.45
CA GLN A 31 -21.38 -5.16 -4.63
C GLN A 31 -20.88 -5.99 -3.45
N ALA A 32 -19.68 -5.70 -2.94
CA ALA A 32 -19.11 -6.35 -1.77
C ALA A 32 -19.99 -6.13 -0.54
N ALA A 33 -20.41 -4.89 -0.28
CA ALA A 33 -21.27 -4.55 0.85
C ALA A 33 -22.64 -5.23 0.76
N ALA A 34 -23.23 -5.34 -0.42
CA ALA A 34 -24.50 -6.04 -0.64
C ALA A 34 -24.42 -7.54 -0.27
N LYS A 35 -23.23 -8.11 -0.25
CA LYS A 35 -22.96 -9.51 0.15
C LYS A 35 -22.38 -9.64 1.56
N GLY A 36 -22.33 -8.55 2.32
CA GLY A 36 -21.85 -8.55 3.71
C GLY A 36 -20.33 -8.50 3.86
N TYR A 37 -19.61 -8.14 2.80
CA TYR A 37 -18.17 -7.90 2.83
C TYR A 37 -17.87 -6.40 2.97
N LYS A 38 -16.65 -6.09 3.42
CA LYS A 38 -16.07 -4.74 3.34
C LYS A 38 -15.20 -4.64 2.09
N MET A 39 -15.12 -3.47 1.49
CA MET A 39 -14.20 -3.24 0.39
C MET A 39 -12.76 -3.10 0.87
N LEU A 40 -12.56 -2.36 1.96
CA LEU A 40 -11.28 -2.09 2.61
C LEU A 40 -11.39 -2.35 4.11
N SER A 41 -10.26 -2.56 4.79
CA SER A 41 -10.23 -2.70 6.24
C SER A 41 -10.39 -1.36 6.95
N GLY A 42 -9.64 -0.34 6.54
CA GLY A 42 -9.55 0.89 7.30
C GLY A 42 -9.62 2.18 6.51
N TYR A 43 -9.39 3.27 7.27
CA TYR A 43 -9.43 4.63 6.75
C TYR A 43 -8.28 4.93 5.80
N ASP A 44 -7.09 4.43 6.10
CA ASP A 44 -5.81 4.76 5.50
C ASP A 44 -5.35 3.77 4.43
N ASP A 45 -6.09 2.68 4.19
CA ASP A 45 -5.71 1.65 3.21
C ASP A 45 -5.41 2.22 1.81
N SER A 46 -6.28 3.07 1.27
CA SER A 46 -6.10 3.67 -0.06
C SER A 46 -5.29 4.97 -0.06
N TYR A 47 -4.93 5.51 1.11
CA TYR A 47 -4.33 6.84 1.21
C TYR A 47 -3.10 7.02 0.31
N ARG A 48 -2.19 6.05 0.30
CA ARG A 48 -0.94 6.14 -0.48
C ARG A 48 -1.18 6.25 -1.98
N VAL A 49 -2.22 5.64 -2.49
CA VAL A 49 -2.56 5.76 -3.92
C VAL A 49 -2.90 7.21 -4.26
N PHE A 50 -3.66 7.88 -3.41
CA PHE A 50 -4.02 9.29 -3.62
C PHE A 50 -2.83 10.23 -3.36
N SER A 51 -2.10 10.06 -2.26
CA SER A 51 -1.00 10.93 -1.88
C SER A 51 0.23 10.82 -2.79
N ASN A 52 0.43 9.68 -3.45
CA ASN A 52 1.51 9.52 -4.43
C ASN A 52 1.16 10.11 -5.82
N ASN A 53 -0.12 10.33 -6.10
CA ASN A 53 -0.59 10.83 -7.39
C ASN A 53 -1.04 12.30 -7.33
N VAL A 54 -0.37 13.10 -6.51
CA VAL A 54 -0.62 14.53 -6.36
C VAL A 54 -0.01 15.35 -7.50
N SER A 55 -0.64 16.49 -7.81
CA SER A 55 -0.18 17.44 -8.83
C SER A 55 0.86 18.43 -8.31
N ALA A 56 0.91 18.67 -6.99
CA ALA A 56 1.80 19.57 -6.30
C ALA A 56 2.33 18.96 -4.99
N PRO A 57 3.52 19.38 -4.51
CA PRO A 57 4.02 18.96 -3.20
C PRO A 57 3.18 19.59 -2.06
N TRP A 58 3.29 19.00 -0.86
CA TRP A 58 2.64 19.51 0.36
C TRP A 58 2.98 20.95 0.73
N VAL A 59 4.14 21.43 0.28
CA VAL A 59 4.63 22.78 0.64
C VAL A 59 5.11 23.46 -0.62
N ASP A 60 4.61 24.69 -0.86
CA ASP A 60 5.01 25.52 -1.98
C ASP A 60 6.34 26.26 -1.73
N SER A 61 6.80 27.01 -2.71
CA SER A 61 8.04 27.81 -2.63
C SER A 61 8.01 28.95 -1.58
N ASN A 62 6.84 29.29 -1.07
CA ASN A 62 6.63 30.32 -0.05
C ASN A 62 6.42 29.72 1.36
N ASN A 63 6.73 28.44 1.55
CA ASN A 63 6.46 27.69 2.77
C ASN A 63 4.97 27.62 3.16
N LYS A 64 4.10 27.71 2.18
CA LYS A 64 2.66 27.55 2.39
C LYS A 64 2.26 26.09 2.22
N ILE A 65 1.42 25.60 3.14
CA ILE A 65 0.86 24.25 3.09
C ILE A 65 -0.19 24.18 1.95
N VAL A 66 -0.05 23.22 1.06
CA VAL A 66 -0.95 22.95 -0.06
C VAL A 66 -1.57 21.56 0.10
N ILE A 67 -2.87 21.50 0.26
CA ILE A 67 -3.61 20.23 0.24
C ILE A 67 -4.07 20.00 -1.20
N ASP A 68 -3.46 19.02 -1.86
CA ASP A 68 -3.80 18.67 -3.24
C ASP A 68 -5.23 18.11 -3.36
N ASP A 69 -5.90 18.42 -4.47
CA ASP A 69 -7.26 17.93 -4.73
C ASP A 69 -7.35 16.40 -4.70
N ASN A 70 -6.27 15.71 -5.06
CA ASN A 70 -6.25 14.25 -5.04
C ASN A 70 -6.27 13.71 -3.60
N ILE A 71 -5.64 14.40 -2.66
CA ILE A 71 -5.74 14.08 -1.23
C ILE A 71 -7.18 14.32 -0.72
N MET A 72 -7.83 15.40 -1.18
CA MET A 72 -9.23 15.65 -0.82
C MET A 72 -10.20 14.60 -1.39
N LYS A 73 -9.90 14.02 -2.57
CA LYS A 73 -10.68 12.88 -3.11
C LYS A 73 -10.59 11.65 -2.19
N TRP A 74 -9.43 11.39 -1.58
CA TRP A 74 -9.31 10.35 -0.56
C TRP A 74 -10.21 10.64 0.64
N VAL A 75 -10.25 11.89 1.11
CA VAL A 75 -11.13 12.30 2.22
C VAL A 75 -12.59 12.00 1.90
N ASP A 76 -13.04 12.40 0.71
CA ASP A 76 -14.44 12.20 0.29
C ASP A 76 -14.76 10.70 0.10
N GLN A 77 -13.87 9.92 -0.50
CA GLN A 77 -14.04 8.47 -0.65
C GLN A 77 -14.09 7.77 0.70
N THR A 78 -13.14 8.07 1.59
CA THR A 78 -13.04 7.41 2.90
C THR A 78 -14.26 7.75 3.77
N LYS A 79 -14.73 9.00 3.76
CA LYS A 79 -15.97 9.38 4.44
C LYS A 79 -17.17 8.62 3.89
N LYS A 80 -17.33 8.56 2.56
CA LYS A 80 -18.37 7.76 1.89
C LYS A 80 -18.31 6.29 2.32
N TYR A 81 -17.12 5.68 2.35
CA TYR A 81 -16.94 4.28 2.71
C TYR A 81 -17.26 4.02 4.18
N THR A 82 -16.89 4.94 5.05
CA THR A 82 -17.18 4.87 6.49
C THR A 82 -18.69 4.97 6.75
N ASP A 83 -19.35 5.96 6.14
CA ASP A 83 -20.80 6.19 6.32
C ASP A 83 -21.64 5.04 5.74
N LYS A 84 -21.22 4.46 4.63
CA LYS A 84 -21.90 3.31 4.00
C LYS A 84 -21.49 1.96 4.58
N GLY A 85 -20.54 1.93 5.51
CA GLY A 85 -20.04 0.70 6.11
C GLY A 85 -19.24 -0.17 5.16
N TYR A 86 -18.52 0.41 4.20
CA TYR A 86 -17.66 -0.29 3.25
C TYR A 86 -16.26 -0.56 3.80
N ASN A 87 -15.94 -0.08 4.99
CA ASN A 87 -14.72 -0.39 5.74
C ASN A 87 -15.03 -0.80 7.19
N ASN A 88 -14.05 -1.38 7.89
CA ASN A 88 -14.12 -1.78 9.29
C ASN A 88 -13.61 -0.71 10.26
N LYS A 89 -13.32 0.51 9.78
CA LYS A 89 -12.80 1.63 10.59
C LYS A 89 -11.47 1.31 11.30
N SER A 90 -10.69 0.38 10.76
CA SER A 90 -9.35 0.07 11.26
C SER A 90 -8.34 1.13 10.82
N SER A 91 -7.15 1.08 11.38
CA SER A 91 -5.97 1.79 10.89
C SER A 91 -4.88 0.80 10.52
N LEU A 92 -3.98 1.17 9.61
CA LEU A 92 -2.84 0.35 9.24
C LEU A 92 -2.06 -0.08 10.48
N TRP A 93 -1.68 -1.36 10.53
CA TRP A 93 -0.90 -1.99 11.58
C TRP A 93 -1.63 -2.24 12.91
N ASP A 94 -2.90 -1.92 13.03
CA ASP A 94 -3.67 -2.32 14.21
C ASP A 94 -4.09 -3.81 14.16
N SER A 95 -4.58 -4.32 15.29
CA SER A 95 -4.98 -5.73 15.40
C SER A 95 -6.19 -6.06 14.54
N THR A 96 -7.10 -5.12 14.30
CA THR A 96 -8.28 -5.32 13.46
C THR A 96 -7.85 -5.45 11.99
N TRP A 97 -6.96 -4.55 11.54
CA TRP A 97 -6.39 -4.62 10.19
C TRP A 97 -5.65 -5.95 9.94
N ALA A 98 -4.88 -6.42 10.92
CA ALA A 98 -4.21 -7.71 10.83
C ALA A 98 -5.20 -8.89 10.79
N ALA A 99 -6.24 -8.87 11.63
CA ALA A 99 -7.27 -9.90 11.68
C ALA A 99 -8.11 -9.96 10.39
N ASP A 100 -8.38 -8.80 9.77
CA ASP A 100 -9.11 -8.71 8.51
C ASP A 100 -8.39 -9.41 7.33
N GLN A 101 -7.08 -9.60 7.43
CA GLN A 101 -6.25 -10.33 6.45
C GLN A 101 -6.27 -11.85 6.66
N GLY A 102 -6.87 -12.31 7.74
CA GLY A 102 -6.89 -13.72 8.12
C GLY A 102 -8.12 -14.49 7.61
N PRO A 103 -8.22 -15.78 7.96
CA PRO A 103 -9.27 -16.68 7.49
C PRO A 103 -10.70 -16.25 7.86
N SER A 104 -10.88 -15.51 8.94
CA SER A 104 -12.17 -14.96 9.37
C SER A 104 -12.48 -13.59 8.81
N GLY A 105 -11.52 -12.96 8.13
CA GLY A 105 -11.66 -11.63 7.53
C GLY A 105 -12.69 -11.61 6.39
N LYS A 106 -13.48 -10.53 6.36
CA LYS A 106 -14.51 -10.31 5.33
C LYS A 106 -14.21 -9.06 4.51
N VAL A 107 -12.94 -8.83 4.20
CA VAL A 107 -12.45 -7.68 3.44
C VAL A 107 -12.06 -8.13 2.03
N PHE A 108 -12.58 -7.42 1.02
CA PHE A 108 -12.37 -7.74 -0.39
C PHE A 108 -10.92 -7.59 -0.80
N GLY A 109 -10.25 -6.51 -0.37
CA GLY A 109 -8.86 -6.26 -0.74
C GLY A 109 -8.15 -5.24 0.15
N PHE A 110 -6.84 -5.20 -0.02
CA PHE A 110 -5.91 -4.34 0.71
C PHE A 110 -4.98 -3.65 -0.28
N PHE A 111 -4.72 -2.37 -0.08
CA PHE A 111 -3.58 -1.73 -0.73
C PHE A 111 -2.32 -2.05 0.07
N TYR A 112 -1.31 -2.58 -0.62
CA TYR A 112 -0.16 -3.16 0.08
C TYR A 112 1.16 -2.69 -0.53
N SER A 113 2.25 -2.76 0.27
CA SER A 113 3.62 -2.65 -0.21
C SER A 113 4.11 -3.98 -0.78
N THR A 114 5.06 -3.96 -1.71
CA THR A 114 5.65 -5.18 -2.26
C THR A 114 6.29 -6.04 -1.18
N TRP A 115 7.06 -5.40 -0.28
CA TRP A 115 7.71 -6.06 0.85
C TRP A 115 6.73 -6.56 1.91
N GLY A 116 5.57 -5.91 2.06
CA GLY A 116 4.57 -6.25 3.08
C GLY A 116 3.86 -7.58 2.81
N ILE A 117 3.81 -8.03 1.56
CA ILE A 117 3.15 -9.27 1.17
C ILE A 117 3.70 -10.45 1.97
N ASN A 118 5.01 -10.65 1.99
CA ASN A 118 5.63 -11.72 2.76
C ASN A 118 5.95 -11.33 4.22
N PHE A 119 6.11 -10.04 4.50
CA PHE A 119 6.43 -9.58 5.85
C PHE A 119 5.25 -9.70 6.82
N THR A 120 4.02 -9.41 6.37
CA THR A 120 2.84 -9.42 7.25
C THR A 120 1.63 -10.16 6.67
N LEU A 121 1.27 -9.93 5.40
CA LEU A 121 0.06 -10.49 4.82
C LEU A 121 0.07 -12.01 4.83
N LEU A 122 1.18 -12.64 4.46
CA LEU A 122 1.35 -14.08 4.51
C LEU A 122 1.10 -14.61 5.92
N GLY A 123 1.79 -14.07 6.93
CA GLY A 123 1.64 -14.50 8.32
C GLY A 123 0.22 -14.33 8.85
N ASN A 124 -0.44 -13.23 8.52
CA ASN A 124 -1.82 -12.95 8.94
C ASN A 124 -2.85 -13.86 8.24
N SER A 125 -2.53 -14.41 7.08
CA SER A 125 -3.41 -15.32 6.32
C SER A 125 -3.53 -16.71 6.93
N LEU A 126 -2.61 -17.10 7.80
CA LEU A 126 -2.52 -18.44 8.37
C LEU A 126 -3.51 -18.63 9.52
N ALA A 127 -4.22 -19.77 9.53
CA ALA A 127 -5.05 -20.18 10.67
C ALA A 127 -4.20 -20.61 11.87
N THR A 128 -3.08 -21.30 11.60
CA THR A 128 -2.08 -21.67 12.61
C THR A 128 -0.75 -21.00 12.27
N PRO A 129 -0.29 -20.02 13.06
CA PRO A 129 0.97 -19.34 12.83
C PRO A 129 2.18 -20.29 12.83
N VAL A 130 3.24 -19.97 12.07
CA VAL A 130 4.48 -20.78 12.02
C VAL A 130 5.11 -20.97 13.40
N LYS A 131 5.12 -19.94 14.25
CA LYS A 131 5.61 -20.01 15.65
C LYS A 131 4.82 -20.99 16.53
N GLU A 132 3.62 -21.38 16.09
CA GLU A 132 2.73 -22.33 16.78
C GLU A 132 2.70 -23.70 16.07
N GLY A 133 3.66 -23.94 15.17
CA GLY A 133 3.80 -25.21 14.44
C GLY A 133 3.03 -25.27 13.13
N GLY A 134 2.39 -24.19 12.71
CA GLY A 134 1.77 -24.09 11.38
C GLY A 134 2.80 -24.08 10.26
N LYS A 135 2.35 -24.36 9.03
CA LYS A 135 3.17 -24.29 7.84
C LYS A 135 2.60 -23.28 6.84
N GLU A 136 3.49 -22.71 6.04
CA GLU A 136 3.15 -21.82 4.94
C GLU A 136 2.77 -22.66 3.69
N GLU A 137 1.59 -23.24 3.74
CA GLU A 137 1.09 -24.13 2.69
C GLU A 137 -0.44 -24.03 2.53
N VAL A 138 -0.93 -24.42 1.36
CA VAL A 138 -2.37 -24.52 1.07
C VAL A 138 -3.03 -25.47 2.07
N GLY A 139 -4.12 -25.00 2.67
CA GLY A 139 -4.83 -25.72 3.74
C GLY A 139 -4.60 -25.11 5.13
N ASN A 140 -3.60 -24.25 5.30
CA ASN A 140 -3.43 -23.47 6.52
C ASN A 140 -4.04 -22.06 6.31
N GLY A 141 -5.27 -21.88 6.79
CA GLY A 141 -6.02 -20.64 6.64
C GLY A 141 -6.40 -20.36 5.19
N ILE A 142 -6.06 -19.17 4.70
CA ILE A 142 -6.31 -18.71 3.33
C ILE A 142 -5.02 -18.54 2.52
N TYR A 143 -3.95 -19.26 2.91
CA TYR A 143 -2.72 -19.32 2.13
C TYR A 143 -3.02 -19.82 0.72
N GLY A 144 -2.58 -19.10 -0.30
CA GLY A 144 -2.86 -19.40 -1.71
C GLY A 144 -4.15 -18.80 -2.27
N ASP A 145 -4.96 -18.14 -1.45
CA ASP A 145 -6.23 -17.48 -1.87
C ASP A 145 -6.07 -15.99 -2.20
N TYR A 146 -4.91 -15.40 -1.95
CA TYR A 146 -4.59 -14.03 -2.34
C TYR A 146 -4.08 -13.97 -3.79
N ALA A 147 -4.33 -12.84 -4.43
CA ALA A 147 -3.73 -12.45 -5.70
C ALA A 147 -3.47 -10.95 -5.74
N VAL A 148 -2.50 -10.51 -6.55
CA VAL A 148 -2.17 -9.10 -6.73
C VAL A 148 -2.82 -8.56 -8.00
N CYS A 149 -3.41 -7.37 -7.89
CA CYS A 149 -3.90 -6.55 -9.00
C CYS A 149 -3.22 -5.18 -8.97
N GLU A 150 -3.16 -4.48 -10.12
CA GLU A 150 -2.60 -3.11 -10.18
C GLU A 150 -3.48 -2.09 -9.45
N GLY A 151 -4.80 -2.36 -9.33
CA GLY A 151 -5.77 -1.41 -8.80
C GLY A 151 -6.02 -0.23 -9.75
N PRO A 152 -6.59 0.88 -9.25
CA PRO A 152 -6.93 2.04 -10.07
C PRO A 152 -5.73 2.83 -10.56
N GLN A 153 -4.67 2.90 -9.76
CA GLN A 153 -3.46 3.70 -10.04
C GLN A 153 -2.24 3.06 -9.38
N SER A 154 -1.08 3.21 -10.03
CA SER A 154 0.21 2.80 -9.45
C SER A 154 0.64 3.75 -8.33
N TYR A 155 1.33 3.23 -7.33
CA TYR A 155 1.86 3.98 -6.19
C TYR A 155 3.11 3.31 -5.64
N TYR A 156 3.86 4.01 -4.81
CA TYR A 156 4.97 3.45 -4.05
C TYR A 156 4.66 3.46 -2.56
N TRP A 157 5.29 2.56 -1.82
CA TRP A 157 5.17 2.51 -0.37
C TRP A 157 6.50 2.11 0.26
N GLY A 158 7.23 3.12 0.73
CA GLY A 158 8.49 2.91 1.43
C GLY A 158 9.58 2.29 0.57
N GLY A 159 10.36 1.44 1.16
CA GLY A 159 11.56 0.81 0.64
C GLY A 159 12.66 0.84 1.69
N THR A 160 13.80 0.19 1.39
CA THR A 160 14.98 0.23 2.25
C THR A 160 16.04 1.14 1.64
N TRP A 161 16.50 2.11 2.40
CA TRP A 161 17.56 3.03 2.01
C TRP A 161 18.89 2.58 2.61
N ILE A 162 19.90 2.35 1.77
CA ILE A 162 21.26 2.06 2.20
C ILE A 162 22.09 3.33 2.09
N CYS A 163 22.59 3.81 3.23
CA CYS A 163 23.34 5.06 3.33
C CYS A 163 24.75 4.80 3.85
N ALA A 164 25.71 5.59 3.38
CA ALA A 164 27.06 5.64 3.91
C ALA A 164 27.13 6.66 5.06
N ALA A 165 27.83 6.34 6.13
CA ALA A 165 28.12 7.31 7.18
C ALA A 165 29.07 8.38 6.64
N ALA A 166 28.77 9.66 6.91
CA ALA A 166 29.68 10.77 6.58
C ALA A 166 30.99 10.59 7.37
N GLY A 167 32.13 10.77 6.68
CA GLY A 167 33.44 10.63 7.29
C GLY A 167 33.94 9.18 7.50
N THR A 168 33.29 8.19 6.86
CA THR A 168 33.79 6.81 6.91
C THR A 168 35.20 6.70 6.28
N ASP A 169 36.10 5.99 6.97
CA ASP A 169 37.45 5.66 6.45
C ASP A 169 37.41 4.52 5.40
N ASN A 170 36.26 3.87 5.23
CA ASN A 170 36.07 2.71 4.36
C ASN A 170 35.20 3.05 3.11
N ALA A 171 35.30 4.26 2.57
CA ALA A 171 34.41 4.74 1.50
C ALA A 171 34.33 3.79 0.28
N ASN A 172 35.47 3.19 -0.14
CA ASN A 172 35.51 2.27 -1.27
C ASN A 172 34.75 0.97 -0.97
N LEU A 173 34.95 0.38 0.21
CA LEU A 173 34.24 -0.82 0.63
C LEU A 173 32.72 -0.57 0.72
N VAL A 174 32.34 0.55 1.35
CA VAL A 174 30.92 0.94 1.45
C VAL A 174 30.28 1.12 0.07
N LYS A 175 31.00 1.75 -0.86
CA LYS A 175 30.54 1.90 -2.25
C LYS A 175 30.33 0.54 -2.94
N ASP A 176 31.22 -0.42 -2.73
CA ASP A 176 31.12 -1.74 -3.32
C ASP A 176 29.94 -2.53 -2.71
N VAL A 177 29.73 -2.44 -1.38
CA VAL A 177 28.56 -2.99 -0.71
C VAL A 177 27.27 -2.40 -1.26
N MET A 178 27.19 -1.06 -1.37
CA MET A 178 26.00 -0.38 -1.92
C MET A 178 25.72 -0.79 -3.36
N LYS A 179 26.76 -0.90 -4.21
CA LYS A 179 26.60 -1.35 -5.60
C LYS A 179 26.08 -2.78 -5.67
N THR A 180 26.63 -3.68 -4.86
CA THR A 180 26.23 -5.08 -4.81
C THR A 180 24.77 -5.21 -4.35
N LEU A 181 24.40 -4.55 -3.26
CA LEU A 181 23.06 -4.67 -2.66
C LEU A 181 21.98 -3.84 -3.34
N CYS A 182 22.34 -2.87 -4.21
CA CYS A 182 21.33 -2.01 -4.84
C CYS A 182 21.35 -2.04 -6.37
N CYS A 183 22.44 -2.51 -7.01
CA CYS A 183 22.63 -2.35 -8.45
C CYS A 183 23.06 -3.64 -9.16
N ASP A 184 23.61 -4.63 -8.45
CA ASP A 184 24.04 -5.87 -9.07
C ASP A 184 22.82 -6.72 -9.45
N LYS A 185 22.70 -7.01 -10.74
CA LYS A 185 21.55 -7.74 -11.30
C LYS A 185 21.38 -9.13 -10.72
N ALA A 186 22.47 -9.88 -10.55
CA ALA A 186 22.43 -11.26 -10.05
C ALA A 186 21.97 -11.26 -8.58
N THR A 187 22.55 -10.37 -7.77
CA THR A 187 22.16 -10.18 -6.36
C THR A 187 20.70 -9.78 -6.25
N MET A 188 20.22 -8.83 -7.05
CA MET A 188 18.83 -8.36 -7.02
C MET A 188 17.86 -9.46 -7.43
N LYS A 189 18.16 -10.25 -8.44
CA LYS A 189 17.36 -11.41 -8.82
C LYS A 189 17.28 -12.43 -7.71
N LYS A 190 18.43 -12.76 -7.10
CA LYS A 190 18.46 -13.71 -5.99
C LYS A 190 17.64 -13.22 -4.79
N ILE A 191 17.74 -11.94 -4.43
CA ILE A 191 16.91 -11.37 -3.35
C ILE A 191 15.42 -11.53 -3.70
N THR A 192 15.01 -11.21 -4.93
CA THR A 192 13.61 -11.40 -5.35
C THR A 192 13.18 -12.86 -5.30
N GLU A 193 14.02 -13.79 -5.75
CA GLU A 193 13.73 -15.24 -5.72
C GLU A 193 13.59 -15.76 -4.28
N ASP A 194 14.41 -15.26 -3.34
CA ASP A 194 14.41 -15.69 -1.94
C ASP A 194 13.27 -15.03 -1.12
N THR A 195 12.96 -13.76 -1.40
CA THR A 195 12.02 -12.95 -0.59
C THR A 195 10.68 -12.67 -1.28
N GLN A 196 10.59 -12.95 -2.57
CA GLN A 196 9.47 -12.62 -3.45
C GLN A 196 9.15 -11.10 -3.54
N ASP A 197 10.06 -10.24 -3.07
CA ASP A 197 9.92 -8.78 -3.15
C ASP A 197 10.45 -8.25 -4.49
N TYR A 198 10.05 -7.03 -4.82
CA TYR A 198 10.48 -6.32 -6.02
C TYR A 198 11.74 -5.50 -5.72
N THR A 199 12.81 -5.73 -6.47
CA THR A 199 14.10 -5.08 -6.23
C THR A 199 14.48 -4.04 -7.29
N ASN A 200 15.62 -3.38 -7.10
CA ASN A 200 16.03 -2.14 -7.74
C ASN A 200 16.40 -2.24 -9.23
N THR A 201 16.72 -3.42 -9.76
CA THR A 201 17.23 -3.53 -11.12
C THR A 201 16.13 -3.86 -12.13
N THR A 202 15.80 -2.92 -13.01
CA THR A 202 14.81 -3.11 -14.07
C THR A 202 15.09 -4.35 -14.92
N SER A 203 16.36 -4.58 -15.31
CA SER A 203 16.74 -5.74 -16.11
C SER A 203 16.55 -7.07 -15.36
N GLY A 204 16.89 -7.12 -14.06
CA GLY A 204 16.67 -8.30 -13.23
C GLY A 204 15.19 -8.58 -13.04
N MET A 205 14.41 -7.56 -12.75
CA MET A 205 12.96 -7.70 -12.54
C MET A 205 12.22 -8.11 -13.83
N ASN A 206 12.63 -7.59 -15.00
CA ASN A 206 12.06 -7.99 -16.29
C ASN A 206 12.38 -9.45 -16.63
N GLU A 207 13.56 -9.96 -16.26
CA GLU A 207 13.88 -11.39 -16.45
C GLU A 207 13.00 -12.26 -15.58
N ILE A 208 12.81 -11.93 -14.29
CA ILE A 208 11.91 -12.68 -13.40
C ILE A 208 10.45 -12.55 -13.88
N ALA A 209 10.02 -11.37 -14.29
CA ALA A 209 8.70 -11.14 -14.84
C ALA A 209 8.38 -12.01 -16.08
N SER A 210 9.41 -12.33 -16.85
CA SER A 210 9.29 -13.16 -18.07
C SER A 210 9.60 -14.65 -17.83
N SER A 211 9.94 -15.02 -16.60
CA SER A 211 10.28 -16.40 -16.23
C SER A 211 9.06 -17.20 -15.73
N ASN A 212 9.30 -18.43 -15.34
CA ASN A 212 8.30 -19.30 -14.69
C ASN A 212 8.22 -19.05 -13.17
N PHE A 213 8.68 -17.90 -12.68
CA PHE A 213 8.57 -17.52 -11.28
C PHE A 213 7.11 -17.52 -10.84
N LYS A 214 6.85 -18.09 -9.67
CA LYS A 214 5.50 -18.20 -9.09
C LYS A 214 5.56 -18.00 -7.58
N SER A 215 4.55 -17.35 -7.04
CA SER A 215 4.31 -17.29 -5.60
C SER A 215 3.19 -18.26 -5.23
N ASP A 216 3.50 -19.28 -4.44
CA ASP A 216 2.50 -20.22 -3.94
C ASP A 216 1.48 -19.51 -3.03
N PHE A 217 1.95 -18.55 -2.25
CA PHE A 217 1.09 -17.69 -1.43
C PHE A 217 0.06 -16.91 -2.26
N LEU A 218 0.43 -16.50 -3.46
CA LEU A 218 -0.45 -15.78 -4.40
C LEU A 218 -1.09 -16.71 -5.44
N GLY A 219 -1.37 -17.97 -5.07
CA GLY A 219 -2.06 -18.91 -5.93
C GLY A 219 -1.31 -19.28 -7.22
N GLY A 220 0.01 -19.19 -7.22
CA GLY A 220 0.86 -19.46 -8.38
C GLY A 220 1.06 -18.25 -9.31
N GLN A 221 0.66 -17.04 -8.90
CA GLN A 221 0.83 -15.84 -9.70
C GLN A 221 2.30 -15.39 -9.76
N ASN A 222 2.76 -14.94 -10.92
CA ASN A 222 3.99 -14.15 -11.06
C ASN A 222 3.65 -12.65 -10.85
N HIS A 223 3.62 -12.22 -9.59
CA HIS A 223 3.30 -10.84 -9.22
C HIS A 223 4.41 -9.84 -9.60
N ILE A 224 5.66 -10.29 -9.77
CA ILE A 224 6.77 -9.45 -10.24
C ILE A 224 6.48 -8.87 -11.64
N LYS A 225 5.74 -9.61 -12.47
CA LYS A 225 5.28 -9.12 -13.78
C LYS A 225 4.40 -7.87 -13.66
N LEU A 226 3.51 -7.83 -12.67
CA LEU A 226 2.64 -6.67 -12.43
C LEU A 226 3.44 -5.48 -11.89
N PHE A 227 4.37 -5.72 -10.95
CA PHE A 227 5.21 -4.67 -10.41
C PHE A 227 6.15 -4.08 -11.47
N ALA A 228 6.75 -4.91 -12.34
CA ALA A 228 7.58 -4.44 -13.45
C ALA A 228 6.79 -3.57 -14.46
N LYS A 229 5.50 -3.88 -14.67
CA LYS A 229 4.59 -3.08 -15.50
C LYS A 229 4.17 -1.77 -14.83
N SER A 230 4.03 -1.78 -13.50
CA SER A 230 3.55 -0.63 -12.72
C SER A 230 4.64 0.36 -12.34
N ALA A 231 5.86 -0.11 -12.06
CA ALA A 231 6.97 0.72 -11.61
C ALA A 231 7.27 1.94 -12.51
N PRO A 232 7.30 1.82 -13.86
CA PRO A 232 7.53 2.98 -14.74
C PRO A 232 6.43 4.06 -14.69
N LYS A 233 5.27 3.76 -14.14
CA LYS A 233 4.15 4.70 -14.02
C LYS A 233 4.22 5.54 -12.75
N ILE A 234 5.08 5.18 -11.82
CA ILE A 234 5.26 5.88 -10.54
C ILE A 234 6.06 7.16 -10.79
N SER A 235 5.57 8.27 -10.23
CA SER A 235 6.26 9.56 -10.27
C SER A 235 6.53 10.05 -8.86
N MET A 236 7.80 10.39 -8.60
CA MET A 236 8.24 10.96 -7.31
C MET A 236 8.56 12.45 -7.40
N LYS A 237 8.11 13.14 -8.47
CA LYS A 237 8.47 14.54 -8.75
C LYS A 237 7.98 15.54 -7.69
N ASN A 238 6.92 15.21 -6.97
CA ASN A 238 6.27 16.08 -5.99
C ASN A 238 6.61 15.70 -4.54
N ILE A 239 7.57 14.79 -4.32
CA ILE A 239 7.98 14.43 -2.95
C ILE A 239 8.78 15.57 -2.31
N SER A 240 8.63 15.70 -1.00
CA SER A 240 9.34 16.69 -0.20
C SER A 240 9.75 16.11 1.16
N SER A 241 10.63 16.81 1.88
CA SER A 241 11.03 16.44 3.23
C SER A 241 9.88 16.55 4.26
N TYR A 242 8.78 17.18 3.89
CA TYR A 242 7.61 17.36 4.76
C TYR A 242 6.59 16.23 4.63
N ASP A 243 6.67 15.41 3.57
CA ASP A 243 5.61 14.45 3.20
C ASP A 243 5.25 13.50 4.33
N GLN A 244 6.24 12.88 4.97
CA GLN A 244 5.95 11.93 6.04
C GLN A 244 5.15 12.59 7.17
N GLY A 245 5.67 13.71 7.70
CA GLY A 245 5.03 14.37 8.83
C GLY A 245 3.67 14.97 8.49
N LEU A 246 3.51 15.59 7.31
CA LEU A 246 2.24 16.16 6.91
C LEU A 246 1.20 15.09 6.57
N ASN A 247 1.59 13.99 5.92
CA ASN A 247 0.70 12.85 5.69
C ASN A 247 0.20 12.23 7.01
N GLU A 248 1.07 12.05 8.01
CA GLU A 248 0.70 11.52 9.33
C GLU A 248 -0.29 12.43 10.05
N GLU A 249 0.02 13.74 10.15
CA GLU A 249 -0.87 14.71 10.83
C GLU A 249 -2.20 14.86 10.08
N PHE A 250 -2.19 14.79 8.75
CA PHE A 250 -3.42 14.90 7.96
C PHE A 250 -4.34 13.70 8.19
N GLN A 251 -3.83 12.48 8.07
CA GLN A 251 -4.61 11.26 8.30
C GLN A 251 -5.17 11.22 9.72
N LYS A 252 -4.35 11.60 10.71
CA LYS A 252 -4.77 11.67 12.12
C LYS A 252 -5.91 12.68 12.33
N ALA A 253 -5.81 13.87 11.76
CA ALA A 253 -6.85 14.88 11.87
C ALA A 253 -8.15 14.47 11.17
N MET A 254 -8.07 13.80 10.01
CA MET A 254 -9.25 13.37 9.26
C MET A 254 -10.00 12.21 9.93
N LYS A 255 -9.37 11.40 10.77
CA LYS A 255 -10.01 10.27 11.45
C LYS A 255 -11.24 10.71 12.25
N ASP A 256 -11.15 11.80 13.00
CA ASP A 256 -12.28 12.33 13.78
C ASP A 256 -13.45 12.78 12.88
N TYR A 257 -13.16 13.29 11.68
CA TYR A 257 -14.19 13.60 10.69
C TYR A 257 -14.83 12.34 10.12
N PHE A 258 -14.05 11.31 9.83
CA PHE A 258 -14.59 10.03 9.35
C PHE A 258 -15.51 9.38 10.38
N ASP A 259 -15.17 9.46 11.66
CA ASP A 259 -15.98 8.96 12.76
C ASP A 259 -17.23 9.82 13.06
N GLY A 260 -17.33 11.01 12.44
CA GLY A 260 -18.44 11.94 12.67
C GLY A 260 -18.33 12.77 13.96
N ASN A 261 -17.16 12.78 14.60
CA ASN A 261 -16.91 13.51 15.84
C ASN A 261 -16.73 15.02 15.61
N VAL A 262 -16.24 15.41 14.43
CA VAL A 262 -16.03 16.80 14.04
C VAL A 262 -16.48 17.04 12.60
N THR A 263 -16.66 18.32 12.23
CA THR A 263 -16.88 18.70 10.83
C THR A 263 -15.59 18.60 10.00
N LYS A 264 -15.70 18.54 8.67
CA LYS A 264 -14.56 18.56 7.75
C LYS A 264 -13.68 19.79 7.96
N ASP A 265 -14.29 20.97 8.09
CA ASP A 265 -13.57 22.23 8.32
C ASP A 265 -12.80 22.21 9.64
N LYS A 266 -13.40 21.66 10.70
CA LYS A 266 -12.73 21.50 11.99
C LYS A 266 -11.55 20.55 11.93
N ALA A 267 -11.67 19.44 11.20
CA ALA A 267 -10.57 18.50 10.97
C ALA A 267 -9.41 19.16 10.20
N LEU A 268 -9.72 19.95 9.16
CA LEU A 268 -8.72 20.74 8.44
C LEU A 268 -8.03 21.78 9.32
N ASP A 269 -8.76 22.49 10.16
CA ASP A 269 -8.16 23.43 11.11
C ASP A 269 -7.25 22.73 12.13
N ASN A 270 -7.65 21.56 12.62
CA ASN A 270 -6.83 20.73 13.50
C ASN A 270 -5.53 20.28 12.79
N PHE A 271 -5.63 19.87 11.52
CA PHE A 271 -4.47 19.52 10.72
C PHE A 271 -3.50 20.70 10.57
N TYR A 272 -3.98 21.88 10.14
CA TYR A 272 -3.12 23.06 9.99
C TYR A 272 -2.43 23.44 11.29
N LYS A 273 -3.13 23.36 12.42
CA LYS A 273 -2.55 23.61 13.73
C LYS A 273 -1.42 22.63 14.05
N ALA A 274 -1.65 21.35 13.90
CA ALA A 274 -0.65 20.32 14.15
C ALA A 274 0.55 20.43 13.19
N ALA A 275 0.30 20.73 11.92
CA ALA A 275 1.34 20.90 10.91
C ALA A 275 2.27 22.08 11.22
N ILE A 276 1.71 23.23 11.62
CA ILE A 276 2.49 24.42 11.98
C ILE A 276 3.22 24.22 13.32
N GLU A 277 2.63 23.51 14.26
CA GLU A 277 3.30 23.14 15.51
C GLU A 277 4.53 22.23 15.25
N LYS A 278 4.39 21.26 14.34
CA LYS A 278 5.47 20.34 13.94
C LYS A 278 6.54 21.04 13.08
N TYR A 279 6.13 21.98 12.24
CA TYR A 279 6.97 22.71 11.29
C TYR A 279 6.70 24.23 11.40
N PRO A 280 7.34 24.95 12.37
CA PRO A 280 7.05 26.35 12.63
C PRO A 280 7.37 27.33 11.49
N ASN A 281 8.12 26.87 10.48
CA ASN A 281 8.43 27.65 9.28
C ASN A 281 7.32 27.60 8.23
N LEU A 282 6.28 26.79 8.43
CA LEU A 282 5.17 26.67 7.49
C LEU A 282 4.01 27.61 7.85
N SER A 283 3.19 27.93 6.85
CA SER A 283 1.97 28.74 6.97
C SER A 283 0.77 28.07 6.29
N LYS A 284 -0.43 28.49 6.69
CA LYS A 284 -1.70 28.07 6.06
C LYS A 284 -1.95 28.78 4.74
#